data_bbf2c72052b2218bb037d7efef662b3b
#
_entry.id   bbf2c72052b2218bb037d7efef662b3b
#
_cell.length_a   1.000
_cell.length_b   1.000
_cell.length_c   1.000
_cell.angle_alpha   90.00
_cell.angle_beta   90.00
_cell.angle_gamma   90.00
#
_symmetry.space_group_name_H-M   'P 1'
#
loop_
_entity.id
_entity.type
_entity.pdbx_description
1 polymer ?
#
loop_
_entity_poly.entity_id
_entity_poly.type
_entity_poly.pdbx_seq_one_letter_code
_entity_poly.pdbx_strand_id
1 'polypeptide(L)'
;MMKLLLSIATAAVALSLSAGLAFGEDFEVRMLNQGKKGSMVFEPDYLQLQPGDTVKFIATHKSHNAATIDGMVPEGAKGFKGKINEEVEVTFDQQGFYGIKCSPHFGMGMVMLIKVGEGSLPEHYRSVALPARAKPRLDALFAEAEADQGKP
;
A
#
# COMPACT_ATOMS: atom_id res chain seq x y z
N MET A 1 74.14 2.78 -21.65
CA MET A 1 73.19 3.10 -20.53
C MET A 1 71.85 3.42 -21.14
N MET A 2 70.94 2.45 -21.13
CA MET A 2 69.61 2.56 -21.75
C MET A 2 68.60 2.73 -20.62
N LYS A 3 67.96 3.92 -20.54
CA LYS A 3 66.94 4.19 -19.53
C LYS A 3 65.56 3.70 -20.06
N LEU A 4 65.06 2.70 -19.41
CA LEU A 4 63.71 2.14 -19.65
C LEU A 4 62.69 3.05 -18.93
N LEU A 5 61.89 3.76 -19.70
CA LEU A 5 60.75 4.54 -19.16
C LEU A 5 59.53 3.61 -19.10
N LEU A 6 59.14 3.28 -17.88
CA LEU A 6 57.93 2.53 -17.62
C LEU A 6 56.71 3.46 -17.56
N SER A 7 55.91 3.44 -18.59
CA SER A 7 54.64 4.21 -18.63
C SER A 7 53.56 3.42 -17.91
N ILE A 8 53.11 3.93 -16.78
CA ILE A 8 51.94 3.41 -16.04
C ILE A 8 50.71 4.05 -16.65
N ALA A 9 49.92 3.28 -17.38
CA ALA A 9 48.61 3.68 -17.86
C ALA A 9 47.56 3.43 -16.74
N THR A 10 47.09 4.51 -16.15
CA THR A 10 45.98 4.47 -15.18
C THR A 10 44.67 4.35 -15.94
N ALA A 11 44.04 3.19 -15.92
CA ALA A 11 42.70 3.00 -16.45
C ALA A 11 41.69 3.53 -15.43
N ALA A 12 41.06 4.65 -15.73
CA ALA A 12 39.93 5.17 -14.96
C ALA A 12 38.67 4.40 -15.35
N VAL A 13 38.18 3.53 -14.46
CA VAL A 13 36.87 2.85 -14.61
C VAL A 13 35.81 3.86 -14.22
N ALA A 14 35.11 4.42 -15.20
CA ALA A 14 33.93 5.24 -14.99
C ALA A 14 32.75 4.33 -14.61
N LEU A 15 32.41 4.29 -13.32
CA LEU A 15 31.23 3.62 -12.82
C LEU A 15 30.01 4.52 -13.14
N SER A 16 29.36 4.26 -14.26
CA SER A 16 28.10 4.94 -14.63
C SER A 16 26.98 4.43 -13.71
N LEU A 17 26.60 5.23 -12.69
CA LEU A 17 25.36 5.07 -11.94
C LEU A 17 24.19 5.37 -12.89
N SER A 18 23.59 4.33 -13.45
CA SER A 18 22.28 4.45 -14.10
C SER A 18 21.24 4.63 -13.00
N ALA A 19 20.90 5.89 -12.67
CA ALA A 19 19.70 6.19 -11.91
C ALA A 19 18.49 5.88 -12.83
N GLY A 20 17.98 4.65 -12.74
CA GLY A 20 16.73 4.30 -13.35
C GLY A 20 15.63 5.14 -12.74
N LEU A 21 14.85 5.86 -13.57
CA LEU A 21 13.60 6.47 -13.13
C LEU A 21 12.68 5.33 -12.72
N ALA A 22 12.53 5.12 -11.43
CA ALA A 22 11.52 4.22 -10.90
C ALA A 22 10.17 4.90 -11.11
N PHE A 23 9.43 4.47 -12.13
CA PHE A 23 8.01 4.79 -12.27
C PHE A 23 7.26 3.91 -11.25
N GLY A 24 6.29 4.49 -10.54
CA GLY A 24 5.41 3.72 -9.67
C GLY A 24 4.63 2.67 -10.48
N GLU A 25 4.27 1.58 -9.83
CA GLU A 25 3.42 0.53 -10.41
C GLU A 25 1.94 0.87 -10.20
N ASP A 26 1.09 0.37 -11.09
CA ASP A 26 -0.37 0.50 -11.00
C ASP A 26 -0.98 -0.81 -10.51
N PHE A 27 -1.82 -0.71 -9.49
CA PHE A 27 -2.55 -1.81 -8.88
C PHE A 27 -4.05 -1.61 -9.01
N GLU A 28 -4.80 -2.69 -9.12
CA GLU A 28 -6.25 -2.65 -9.15
C GLU A 28 -6.83 -3.37 -7.92
N VAL A 29 -7.83 -2.74 -7.30
CA VAL A 29 -8.62 -3.30 -6.21
C VAL A 29 -10.10 -3.25 -6.58
N ARG A 30 -10.75 -4.40 -6.62
CA ARG A 30 -12.17 -4.50 -6.93
C ARG A 30 -13.01 -4.37 -5.66
N MET A 31 -14.09 -3.62 -5.75
CA MET A 31 -15.09 -3.47 -4.69
C MET A 31 -16.27 -4.37 -5.00
N LEU A 32 -16.50 -5.37 -4.14
CA LEU A 32 -17.38 -6.52 -4.44
C LEU A 32 -18.43 -6.73 -3.36
N ASN A 33 -19.67 -7.09 -3.79
CA ASN A 33 -20.70 -7.61 -2.90
C ASN A 33 -20.33 -8.99 -2.38
N GLN A 34 -19.69 -9.80 -3.22
CA GLN A 34 -19.22 -11.15 -2.91
C GLN A 34 -17.88 -11.40 -3.60
N GLY A 35 -16.89 -11.81 -2.83
CA GLY A 35 -15.55 -12.17 -3.29
C GLY A 35 -15.05 -13.45 -2.64
N LYS A 36 -13.78 -13.77 -2.80
CA LYS A 36 -13.16 -15.01 -2.28
C LYS A 36 -13.21 -15.12 -0.76
N LYS A 37 -13.10 -14.01 -0.05
CA LYS A 37 -13.10 -13.95 1.43
C LYS A 37 -14.49 -13.65 2.03
N GLY A 38 -15.56 -13.70 1.24
CA GLY A 38 -16.92 -13.50 1.70
C GLY A 38 -17.63 -12.29 1.10
N SER A 39 -18.65 -11.80 1.81
CA SER A 39 -19.47 -10.68 1.38
C SER A 39 -18.86 -9.32 1.76
N MET A 40 -19.17 -8.31 0.95
CA MET A 40 -18.73 -6.91 1.16
C MET A 40 -17.23 -6.84 1.37
N VAL A 41 -16.46 -7.00 0.28
CA VAL A 41 -15.00 -7.11 0.32
C VAL A 41 -14.32 -6.23 -0.73
N PHE A 42 -13.13 -5.75 -0.39
CA PHE A 42 -12.11 -5.36 -1.35
C PHE A 42 -11.35 -6.61 -1.79
N GLU A 43 -10.99 -6.69 -3.06
CA GLU A 43 -10.21 -7.82 -3.58
C GLU A 43 -9.13 -7.33 -4.55
N PRO A 44 -7.85 -7.45 -4.15
CA PRO A 44 -7.36 -7.95 -2.87
C PRO A 44 -7.70 -7.01 -1.69
N ASP A 45 -7.68 -7.55 -0.46
CA ASP A 45 -7.92 -6.79 0.77
C ASP A 45 -6.64 -6.41 1.53
N TYR A 46 -5.49 -6.88 1.04
CA TYR A 46 -4.16 -6.49 1.50
C TYR A 46 -3.24 -6.22 0.30
N LEU A 47 -2.50 -5.12 0.33
CA LEU A 47 -1.49 -4.76 -0.66
C LEU A 47 -0.21 -4.27 0.00
N GLN A 48 0.92 -4.64 -0.59
CA GLN A 48 2.23 -4.06 -0.32
C GLN A 48 2.66 -3.24 -1.53
N LEU A 49 2.95 -1.96 -1.31
CA LEU A 49 3.30 -0.97 -2.33
C LEU A 49 4.67 -0.37 -2.03
N GLN A 50 5.27 0.22 -3.06
CA GLN A 50 6.38 1.15 -2.91
C GLN A 50 5.87 2.60 -2.95
N PRO A 51 6.58 3.56 -2.33
CA PRO A 51 6.24 4.97 -2.50
C PRO A 51 6.21 5.37 -3.97
N GLY A 52 5.12 6.02 -4.41
CA GLY A 52 4.88 6.39 -5.80
C GLY A 52 3.96 5.44 -6.57
N ASP A 53 3.60 4.28 -5.99
CA ASP A 53 2.64 3.37 -6.60
C ASP A 53 1.22 3.92 -6.53
N THR A 54 0.42 3.56 -7.51
CA THR A 54 -0.98 3.99 -7.65
C THR A 54 -1.92 2.81 -7.51
N VAL A 55 -3.00 2.99 -6.75
CA VAL A 55 -4.09 2.02 -6.64
C VAL A 55 -5.35 2.58 -7.25
N LYS A 56 -5.92 1.83 -8.18
CA LYS A 56 -7.21 2.07 -8.77
C LYS A 56 -8.26 1.21 -8.08
N PHE A 57 -9.17 1.86 -7.35
CA PHE A 57 -10.31 1.20 -6.73
C PHE A 57 -11.49 1.17 -7.71
N ILE A 58 -11.87 -0.03 -8.14
CA ILE A 58 -12.86 -0.26 -9.19
C ILE A 58 -14.19 -0.60 -8.55
N ALA A 59 -15.23 0.18 -8.86
CA ALA A 59 -16.60 -0.08 -8.43
C ALA A 59 -17.23 -1.20 -9.29
N THR A 60 -16.73 -2.43 -9.14
CA THR A 60 -17.19 -3.60 -9.90
C THR A 60 -18.66 -3.90 -9.64
N HIS A 61 -19.10 -3.78 -8.40
CA HIS A 61 -20.51 -3.80 -8.03
C HIS A 61 -20.92 -2.43 -7.50
N LYS A 62 -22.24 -2.15 -7.56
CA LYS A 62 -22.80 -0.86 -7.10
C LYS A 62 -22.78 -0.72 -5.58
N SER A 63 -22.91 0.50 -5.12
CA SER A 63 -23.04 0.92 -3.72
C SER A 63 -21.75 0.88 -2.91
N HIS A 64 -20.60 0.88 -3.58
CA HIS A 64 -19.29 0.90 -2.93
C HIS A 64 -18.53 2.20 -3.18
N ASN A 65 -17.65 2.52 -2.24
CA ASN A 65 -16.57 3.49 -2.39
C ASN A 65 -15.31 3.00 -1.67
N ALA A 66 -14.20 3.67 -1.87
CA ALA A 66 -13.01 3.52 -1.05
C ALA A 66 -12.72 4.83 -0.33
N ALA A 67 -12.40 4.74 0.96
CA ALA A 67 -12.02 5.86 1.80
C ALA A 67 -11.04 5.40 2.88
N THR A 68 -10.18 6.28 3.35
CA THR A 68 -9.33 5.98 4.51
C THR A 68 -10.16 5.90 5.79
N ILE A 69 -9.71 5.05 6.73
CA ILE A 69 -10.26 4.98 8.09
C ILE A 69 -9.58 6.07 8.91
N ASP A 70 -10.39 6.87 9.62
CA ASP A 70 -9.88 7.91 10.51
C ASP A 70 -8.98 7.31 11.60
N GLY A 71 -7.80 7.88 11.80
CA GLY A 71 -6.78 7.36 12.71
C GLY A 71 -5.92 6.21 12.17
N MET A 72 -6.13 5.80 10.90
CA MET A 72 -5.35 4.76 10.23
C MET A 72 -4.70 5.28 8.94
N VAL A 73 -4.06 6.43 9.01
CA VAL A 73 -3.22 7.03 7.96
C VAL A 73 -1.89 7.38 8.60
N PRO A 74 -0.76 7.26 7.90
CA PRO A 74 0.53 7.69 8.42
C PRO A 74 0.51 9.18 8.80
N GLU A 75 1.29 9.54 9.82
CA GLU A 75 1.44 10.94 10.22
C GLU A 75 1.93 11.78 9.04
N GLY A 76 1.25 12.90 8.79
CA GLY A 76 1.54 13.80 7.67
C GLY A 76 0.96 13.36 6.31
N ALA A 77 0.47 12.14 6.19
CA ALA A 77 -0.24 11.72 4.98
C ALA A 77 -1.67 12.26 4.95
N LYS A 78 -2.16 12.52 3.73
CA LYS A 78 -3.56 12.89 3.53
C LYS A 78 -4.41 11.64 3.35
N GLY A 79 -5.55 11.60 4.05
CA GLY A 79 -6.60 10.64 3.76
C GLY A 79 -7.34 10.99 2.47
N PHE A 80 -8.13 10.03 1.97
CA PHE A 80 -8.99 10.23 0.81
C PHE A 80 -10.38 9.64 1.04
N LYS A 81 -11.34 10.10 0.25
CA LYS A 81 -12.70 9.58 0.22
C LYS A 81 -13.23 9.65 -1.22
N GLY A 82 -13.32 8.50 -1.86
CA GLY A 82 -13.97 8.36 -3.16
C GLY A 82 -15.49 8.48 -3.05
N LYS A 83 -16.14 8.79 -4.17
CA LYS A 83 -17.61 8.83 -4.26
C LYS A 83 -18.16 7.43 -4.46
N ILE A 84 -19.41 7.21 -4.02
CA ILE A 84 -20.11 5.93 -4.22
C ILE A 84 -20.35 5.69 -5.71
N ASN A 85 -20.09 4.47 -6.17
CA ASN A 85 -20.20 4.01 -7.56
C ASN A 85 -19.16 4.62 -8.52
N GLU A 86 -18.21 5.38 -8.04
CA GLU A 86 -17.13 5.93 -8.87
C GLU A 86 -15.81 5.22 -8.59
N GLU A 87 -15.03 5.04 -9.64
CA GLU A 87 -13.63 4.65 -9.51
C GLU A 87 -12.83 5.79 -8.90
N VAL A 88 -11.83 5.46 -8.12
CA VAL A 88 -10.87 6.43 -7.60
C VAL A 88 -9.45 5.88 -7.74
N GLU A 89 -8.56 6.72 -8.23
CA GLU A 89 -7.12 6.44 -8.30
C GLU A 89 -6.40 7.23 -7.21
N VAL A 90 -5.55 6.55 -6.47
CA VAL A 90 -4.78 7.14 -5.37
C VAL A 90 -3.33 6.74 -5.50
N THR A 91 -2.44 7.72 -5.60
CA THR A 91 -0.99 7.51 -5.54
C THR A 91 -0.53 7.62 -4.09
N PHE A 92 0.20 6.61 -3.63
CA PHE A 92 0.70 6.50 -2.26
C PHE A 92 2.18 6.87 -2.20
N ASP A 93 2.48 8.11 -1.89
CA ASP A 93 3.87 8.61 -1.84
C ASP A 93 4.51 8.43 -0.47
N GLN A 94 3.72 8.45 0.60
CA GLN A 94 4.23 8.39 1.96
C GLN A 94 4.21 6.97 2.52
N GLN A 95 5.34 6.53 3.05
CA GLN A 95 5.49 5.24 3.74
C GLN A 95 4.55 5.12 4.93
N GLY A 96 4.12 3.91 5.19
CA GLY A 96 3.33 3.55 6.35
C GLY A 96 2.14 2.68 5.98
N PHE A 97 1.22 2.55 6.92
CA PHE A 97 0.03 1.73 6.79
C PHE A 97 -1.21 2.60 6.63
N TYR A 98 -2.06 2.21 5.71
CA TYR A 98 -3.34 2.86 5.44
C TYR A 98 -4.47 1.87 5.63
N GLY A 99 -5.34 2.12 6.60
CA GLY A 99 -6.60 1.41 6.73
C GLY A 99 -7.64 2.02 5.77
N ILE A 100 -8.27 1.17 4.97
CA ILE A 100 -9.27 1.57 3.98
C ILE A 100 -10.62 0.94 4.35
N LYS A 101 -11.69 1.68 4.14
CA LYS A 101 -13.08 1.25 4.33
C LYS A 101 -13.94 1.53 3.09
N CYS A 102 -14.99 0.78 2.93
CA CYS A 102 -16.14 1.19 2.14
C CYS A 102 -17.13 1.89 3.07
N SER A 103 -17.39 3.17 2.88
CA SER A 103 -18.19 3.97 3.82
C SER A 103 -19.59 3.38 4.10
N PRO A 104 -20.40 3.00 3.08
CA PRO A 104 -21.72 2.42 3.33
C PRO A 104 -21.67 1.02 3.96
N HIS A 105 -20.60 0.24 3.76
CA HIS A 105 -20.49 -1.13 4.26
C HIS A 105 -19.42 -1.33 5.35
N PHE A 106 -18.96 -0.25 5.96
CA PHE A 106 -17.99 -0.32 7.06
C PHE A 106 -18.54 -1.11 8.25
N GLY A 107 -19.81 -0.90 8.60
CA GLY A 107 -20.52 -1.69 9.61
C GLY A 107 -20.65 -3.18 9.28
N MET A 108 -20.54 -3.57 8.01
CA MET A 108 -20.54 -4.95 7.54
C MET A 108 -19.13 -5.55 7.47
N GLY A 109 -18.10 -4.75 7.78
CA GLY A 109 -16.71 -5.19 7.79
C GLY A 109 -15.99 -5.06 6.45
N MET A 110 -16.45 -4.20 5.54
CA MET A 110 -15.77 -3.97 4.27
C MET A 110 -14.56 -3.05 4.46
N VAL A 111 -13.41 -3.67 4.67
CA VAL A 111 -12.13 -3.03 4.99
C VAL A 111 -10.98 -3.69 4.23
N MET A 112 -9.88 -2.95 4.07
CA MET A 112 -8.60 -3.46 3.60
C MET A 112 -7.44 -2.72 4.27
N LEU A 113 -6.23 -3.27 4.13
CA LEU A 113 -5.00 -2.68 4.61
C LEU A 113 -4.01 -2.51 3.46
N ILE A 114 -3.38 -1.35 3.37
CA ILE A 114 -2.29 -1.09 2.43
C ILE A 114 -1.03 -0.76 3.23
N LYS A 115 0.06 -1.46 2.93
CA LYS A 115 1.41 -1.16 3.41
C LYS A 115 2.18 -0.48 2.30
N VAL A 116 2.76 0.69 2.56
CA VAL A 116 3.61 1.43 1.63
C VAL A 116 5.03 1.47 2.15
N GLY A 117 5.96 0.92 1.40
CA GLY A 117 7.38 0.86 1.76
C GLY A 117 7.65 -0.02 2.99
N GLU A 118 8.71 0.33 3.70
CA GLU A 118 9.17 -0.39 4.87
C GLU A 118 8.53 0.18 6.16
N GLY A 119 8.65 -0.55 7.25
CA GLY A 119 8.19 -0.13 8.58
C GLY A 119 7.25 -1.11 9.24
N SER A 120 6.99 -0.90 10.52
CA SER A 120 6.09 -1.73 11.32
C SER A 120 4.72 -1.10 11.46
N LEU A 121 3.72 -1.96 11.67
CA LEU A 121 2.35 -1.52 11.94
C LEU A 121 2.31 -0.65 13.21
N PRO A 122 1.74 0.56 13.15
CA PRO A 122 1.61 1.41 14.34
C PRO A 122 0.71 0.76 15.39
N GLU A 123 1.20 0.65 16.62
CA GLU A 123 0.48 0.01 17.72
C GLU A 123 -0.90 0.66 17.98
N HIS A 124 -0.99 1.98 17.83
CA HIS A 124 -2.24 2.70 18.06
C HIS A 124 -3.37 2.33 17.09
N TYR A 125 -3.07 1.69 15.92
CA TYR A 125 -4.12 1.24 15.00
C TYR A 125 -5.03 0.19 15.64
N ARG A 126 -4.50 -0.61 16.57
CA ARG A 126 -5.28 -1.59 17.32
C ARG A 126 -6.30 -0.99 18.28
N SER A 127 -6.09 0.29 18.64
CA SER A 127 -6.95 1.06 19.54
C SER A 127 -7.98 1.93 18.82
N VAL A 128 -7.95 1.98 17.50
CA VAL A 128 -8.95 2.73 16.72
C VAL A 128 -10.32 2.07 16.90
N ALA A 129 -11.33 2.91 17.18
CA ALA A 129 -12.71 2.44 17.31
C ALA A 129 -13.25 1.95 15.97
N LEU A 130 -13.62 0.68 15.89
CA LEU A 130 -14.06 0.00 14.69
C LEU A 130 -15.43 -0.65 14.90
N PRO A 131 -16.27 -0.73 13.84
CA PRO A 131 -17.46 -1.56 13.88
C PRO A 131 -17.13 -3.02 14.21
N ALA A 132 -18.04 -3.69 14.93
CA ALA A 132 -17.82 -5.06 15.43
C ALA A 132 -17.42 -6.07 14.35
N ARG A 133 -17.91 -5.90 13.11
CA ARG A 133 -17.55 -6.80 11.98
C ARG A 133 -16.28 -6.38 11.26
N ALA A 134 -15.87 -5.12 11.35
CA ALA A 134 -14.64 -4.62 10.76
C ALA A 134 -13.40 -5.03 11.58
N LYS A 135 -13.52 -5.03 12.91
CA LYS A 135 -12.41 -5.33 13.80
C LYS A 135 -11.74 -6.67 13.52
N PRO A 136 -12.43 -7.83 13.49
CA PRO A 136 -11.77 -9.12 13.26
C PRO A 136 -11.14 -9.22 11.85
N ARG A 137 -11.72 -8.55 10.85
CA ARG A 137 -11.12 -8.52 9.50
C ARG A 137 -9.82 -7.70 9.48
N LEU A 138 -9.80 -6.53 10.12
CA LEU A 138 -8.56 -5.74 10.24
C LEU A 138 -7.52 -6.43 11.12
N ASP A 139 -7.92 -7.06 12.22
CA ASP A 139 -6.99 -7.83 13.07
C ASP A 139 -6.30 -8.96 12.26
N ALA A 140 -7.02 -9.63 11.37
CA ALA A 140 -6.45 -10.63 10.47
C ALA A 140 -5.47 -10.02 9.46
N LEU A 141 -5.78 -8.85 8.90
CA LEU A 141 -4.89 -8.12 7.98
C LEU A 141 -3.64 -7.59 8.70
N PHE A 142 -3.77 -7.16 9.95
CA PHE A 142 -2.62 -6.78 10.78
C PHE A 142 -1.68 -7.97 11.03
N ALA A 143 -2.24 -9.14 11.33
CA ALA A 143 -1.45 -10.36 11.50
C ALA A 143 -0.75 -10.79 10.20
N GLU A 144 -1.41 -10.64 9.04
CA GLU A 144 -0.82 -10.88 7.72
C GLU A 144 0.36 -9.94 7.46
N ALA A 145 0.17 -8.64 7.72
CA ALA A 145 1.20 -7.62 7.55
C ALA A 145 2.43 -7.84 8.47
N GLU A 146 2.21 -8.28 9.71
CA GLU A 146 3.28 -8.61 10.65
C GLU A 146 4.05 -9.88 10.24
N ALA A 147 3.36 -10.89 9.73
CA ALA A 147 3.99 -12.12 9.22
C ALA A 147 4.89 -11.85 8.01
N ASP A 148 4.54 -10.87 7.16
CA ASP A 148 5.34 -10.49 6.00
C ASP A 148 6.63 -9.73 6.39
N GLN A 149 6.64 -9.06 7.53
CA GLN A 149 7.85 -8.38 8.06
C GLN A 149 8.90 -9.37 8.56
N GLY A 150 8.52 -10.59 8.90
CA GLY A 150 9.43 -11.66 9.38
C GLY A 150 10.03 -12.53 8.28
N LYS A 151 9.70 -12.29 7.01
CA LYS A 151 10.29 -13.04 5.89
C LYS A 151 11.61 -12.37 5.45
N PRO A 152 12.73 -13.13 5.40
CA PRO A 152 14.01 -12.63 4.93
C PRO A 152 14.00 -12.30 3.44
#